data_5f2ec74cd4dda5fdbfd12efc463a5f54
#
_entry.id   5f2ec74cd4dda5fdbfd12efc463a5f54
#
_cell.length_a   1.000
_cell.length_b   1.000
_cell.length_c   1.000
_cell.angle_alpha   90.00
_cell.angle_beta   90.00
_cell.angle_gamma   90.00
#
_symmetry.space_group_name_H-M   'P 1'
#
loop_
_entity.id
_entity.type
_entity.pdbx_description
1 polymer ?
#
loop_
_entity_poly.entity_id
_entity_poly.type
_entity_poly.pdbx_seq_one_letter_code
_entity_poly.pdbx_strand_id
1 'polypeptide(L)'
;MLTKYSLQKQLIIIFSIIAISILAILLPLIDNNLTHIMDNEMYDVLTRSQDDFYSYDFSPDALDSEKQIYHFTYCVSEDTLRSSQKISAKKFQVLDYAFQDDLLKVIKKNKKKLQAKVKMNDKTIYYQIARADSDNYIISIVYSEYSKTLINSLKGQVINIFYGALFVIALVLFIWVSSLIKPLKLIKNYIDDIKEDKESTLHIDRRDEIGIVSSSLIEMKEEIDKQNEIKEEMIHNISHDLKTPIALIQTYAQSIKDDVYPYGDKDSSVDVILENTNRLEKKVRSLLYLNRLDYLSGQVGDEVCSMKELIEHIVYQLNAMHPDIEIITELQDTYFKGDEEYWRICIENIIENASRYVNHTIKVILKNQYLEIFNDGEPIDNSNPESLFQPYEIGHKGQFGLGLSIVYKTVTMYGFKVEALNRKDGVSFVIHK
;
A
#
# COMPACT_ATOMS: atom_id res chain seq x y z
N MET A 1 -18.01 1.20 14.11
CA MET A 1 -17.63 1.54 15.51
C MET A 1 -16.13 1.40 15.78
N LEU A 2 -15.45 0.42 15.19
CA LEU A 2 -14.00 0.19 15.36
C LEU A 2 -13.09 1.27 14.71
N THR A 3 -13.54 1.95 13.66
CA THR A 3 -12.77 2.95 12.89
C THR A 3 -12.32 4.19 13.69
N LYS A 4 -12.85 4.40 14.91
CA LYS A 4 -12.44 5.49 15.81
C LYS A 4 -11.17 5.20 16.61
N TYR A 5 -10.70 3.95 16.62
CA TYR A 5 -9.51 3.55 17.35
C TYR A 5 -8.30 3.42 16.41
N SER A 6 -7.09 3.55 16.97
CA SER A 6 -5.87 3.26 16.20
C SER A 6 -5.89 1.80 15.71
N LEU A 7 -5.25 1.54 14.56
CA LEU A 7 -5.18 0.21 13.95
C LEU A 7 -4.69 -0.85 14.95
N GLN A 8 -3.72 -0.48 15.79
CA GLN A 8 -3.21 -1.34 16.85
C GLN A 8 -4.29 -1.75 17.87
N LYS A 9 -5.11 -0.78 18.33
CA LYS A 9 -6.21 -1.05 19.26
C LYS A 9 -7.30 -1.91 18.60
N GLN A 10 -7.62 -1.67 17.33
CA GLN A 10 -8.59 -2.47 16.58
C GLN A 10 -8.16 -3.94 16.52
N LEU A 11 -6.90 -4.21 16.16
CA LEU A 11 -6.36 -5.56 16.09
C LEU A 11 -6.37 -6.28 17.44
N ILE A 12 -6.01 -5.59 18.52
CA ILE A 12 -6.08 -6.14 19.88
C ILE A 12 -7.53 -6.51 20.25
N ILE A 13 -8.50 -5.65 19.96
CA ILE A 13 -9.92 -5.91 20.24
C ILE A 13 -10.41 -7.13 19.43
N ILE A 14 -10.12 -7.19 18.13
CA ILE A 14 -10.52 -8.30 17.27
C ILE A 14 -9.90 -9.60 17.77
N PHE A 15 -8.62 -9.60 18.07
CA PHE A 15 -7.94 -10.79 18.61
C PHE A 15 -8.54 -11.24 19.95
N SER A 16 -8.83 -10.29 20.85
CA SER A 16 -9.48 -10.60 22.14
C SER A 16 -10.86 -11.24 21.97
N ILE A 17 -11.65 -10.73 21.02
CA ILE A 17 -12.98 -11.30 20.72
C ILE A 17 -12.82 -12.71 20.15
N ILE A 18 -11.91 -12.94 19.23
CA ILE A 18 -11.64 -14.26 18.64
C ILE A 18 -11.19 -15.24 19.73
N ALA A 19 -10.24 -14.85 20.58
CA ALA A 19 -9.72 -15.66 21.66
C ALA A 19 -10.83 -16.08 22.67
N ILE A 20 -11.67 -15.13 23.06
CA ILE A 20 -12.81 -15.39 23.96
C ILE A 20 -13.83 -16.32 23.28
N SER A 21 -14.13 -16.13 22.01
CA SER A 21 -15.04 -16.98 21.25
C SER A 21 -14.55 -18.41 21.13
N ILE A 22 -13.25 -18.60 20.85
CA ILE A 22 -12.63 -19.92 20.79
C ILE A 22 -12.72 -20.59 22.17
N LEU A 23 -12.39 -19.86 23.23
CA LEU A 23 -12.46 -20.38 24.59
C LEU A 23 -13.87 -20.81 24.98
N ALA A 24 -14.87 -20.01 24.64
CA ALA A 24 -16.29 -20.28 24.92
C ALA A 24 -16.80 -21.55 24.21
N ILE A 25 -16.27 -21.87 23.04
CA ILE A 25 -16.64 -23.08 22.29
C ILE A 25 -15.84 -24.30 22.77
N LEU A 26 -14.53 -24.12 22.97
CA LEU A 26 -13.62 -25.23 23.25
C LEU A 26 -13.80 -25.83 24.64
N LEU A 27 -14.03 -25.00 25.67
CA LEU A 27 -14.20 -25.48 27.06
C LEU A 27 -15.37 -26.48 27.22
N PRO A 28 -16.60 -26.21 26.72
CA PRO A 28 -17.69 -27.18 26.77
C PRO A 28 -17.41 -28.43 25.96
N LEU A 29 -16.70 -28.29 24.81
CA LEU A 29 -16.38 -29.39 23.92
C LEU A 29 -15.36 -30.34 24.56
N ILE A 30 -14.35 -29.81 25.26
CA ILE A 30 -13.39 -30.60 26.05
C ILE A 30 -14.10 -31.31 27.19
N ASP A 31 -14.98 -30.59 27.93
CA ASP A 31 -15.71 -31.16 29.07
C ASP A 31 -16.58 -32.35 28.63
N ASN A 32 -17.31 -32.21 27.55
CA ASN A 32 -18.17 -33.25 26.99
C ASN A 32 -17.35 -34.49 26.52
N ASN A 33 -16.27 -34.24 25.75
CA ASN A 33 -15.44 -35.29 25.21
C ASN A 33 -14.70 -36.08 26.33
N LEU A 34 -14.13 -35.37 27.32
CA LEU A 34 -13.48 -35.99 28.43
C LEU A 34 -14.46 -36.85 29.25
N THR A 35 -15.68 -36.36 29.44
CA THR A 35 -16.73 -37.12 30.12
C THR A 35 -17.08 -38.42 29.37
N HIS A 36 -17.23 -38.31 28.05
CA HIS A 36 -17.50 -39.49 27.20
C HIS A 36 -16.36 -40.53 27.20
N ILE A 37 -15.13 -40.06 27.09
CA ILE A 37 -13.94 -40.95 27.16
C ILE A 37 -13.90 -41.67 28.53
N MET A 38 -14.18 -40.92 29.59
CA MET A 38 -14.17 -41.51 30.94
C MET A 38 -15.33 -42.49 31.16
N ASP A 39 -16.52 -42.20 30.67
CA ASP A 39 -17.64 -43.14 30.74
C ASP A 39 -17.25 -44.48 30.08
N ASN A 40 -16.65 -44.41 28.89
CA ASN A 40 -16.20 -45.59 28.16
C ASN A 40 -15.11 -46.36 28.93
N GLU A 41 -14.09 -45.64 29.44
CA GLU A 41 -13.00 -46.26 30.21
C GLU A 41 -13.52 -46.94 31.49
N MET A 42 -14.49 -46.32 32.20
CA MET A 42 -15.11 -46.93 33.38
C MET A 42 -15.85 -48.23 33.02
N TYR A 43 -16.56 -48.25 31.90
CA TYR A 43 -17.22 -49.49 31.45
C TYR A 43 -16.23 -50.55 30.96
N ASP A 44 -15.12 -50.18 30.36
CA ASP A 44 -14.05 -51.08 29.97
C ASP A 44 -13.36 -51.71 31.21
N VAL A 45 -13.07 -50.87 32.21
CA VAL A 45 -12.52 -51.35 33.50
C VAL A 45 -13.49 -52.31 34.17
N LEU A 46 -14.80 -51.98 34.22
CA LEU A 46 -15.82 -52.88 34.76
C LEU A 46 -15.89 -54.21 33.99
N THR A 47 -15.78 -54.12 32.65
CA THR A 47 -15.82 -55.34 31.81
C THR A 47 -14.64 -56.25 32.09
N ARG A 48 -13.43 -55.71 32.07
CA ARG A 48 -12.20 -56.49 32.37
C ARG A 48 -12.25 -57.13 33.77
N SER A 49 -12.59 -56.29 34.78
CA SER A 49 -12.68 -56.78 36.14
C SER A 49 -13.79 -57.82 36.35
N GLN A 50 -14.88 -57.73 35.59
CA GLN A 50 -15.95 -58.72 35.62
C GLN A 50 -15.55 -60.00 34.91
N ASP A 51 -14.82 -59.97 33.82
CA ASP A 51 -14.30 -61.14 33.10
C ASP A 51 -13.24 -61.88 33.93
N ASP A 52 -12.37 -61.14 34.65
CA ASP A 52 -11.41 -61.70 35.59
C ASP A 52 -12.12 -62.38 36.73
N PHE A 53 -13.14 -61.68 37.33
CA PHE A 53 -13.93 -62.25 38.42
C PHE A 53 -14.63 -63.58 38.01
N TYR A 54 -15.14 -63.65 36.81
CA TYR A 54 -15.76 -64.82 36.24
C TYR A 54 -14.75 -65.91 35.99
N SER A 55 -13.54 -65.60 35.49
CA SER A 55 -12.49 -66.58 35.17
C SER A 55 -11.86 -67.26 36.41
N TYR A 56 -11.89 -66.60 37.57
CA TYR A 56 -11.36 -67.12 38.86
C TYR A 56 -12.46 -67.73 39.73
N ASP A 57 -13.51 -68.22 39.12
CA ASP A 57 -14.60 -68.98 39.80
C ASP A 57 -15.20 -68.19 41.00
N PHE A 58 -15.44 -66.90 40.82
CA PHE A 58 -16.04 -66.00 41.81
C PHE A 58 -15.19 -65.77 43.09
N SER A 59 -13.88 -66.06 43.05
CA SER A 59 -12.99 -65.88 44.21
C SER A 59 -12.67 -64.45 44.54
N PRO A 60 -12.81 -63.98 45.78
CA PRO A 60 -12.51 -62.58 46.19
C PRO A 60 -11.03 -62.22 46.13
N ASP A 61 -10.11 -63.18 46.15
CA ASP A 61 -8.65 -62.95 46.25
C ASP A 61 -8.00 -62.43 44.94
N ALA A 62 -8.71 -62.48 43.85
CA ALA A 62 -8.23 -62.07 42.55
C ALA A 62 -8.48 -60.57 42.24
N LEU A 63 -8.99 -59.75 43.16
CA LEU A 63 -9.48 -58.48 42.92
C LEU A 63 -8.48 -57.32 43.18
N ASP A 64 -8.30 -56.49 42.22
CA ASP A 64 -7.50 -55.26 42.28
C ASP A 64 -8.06 -54.31 43.35
N SER A 65 -7.56 -54.39 44.56
CA SER A 65 -8.00 -53.65 45.74
C SER A 65 -7.80 -52.11 45.56
N GLU A 66 -6.96 -51.70 44.63
CA GLU A 66 -6.72 -50.27 44.34
C GLU A 66 -7.90 -49.59 43.65
N LYS A 67 -8.69 -50.32 42.86
CA LYS A 67 -9.76 -49.70 42.05
C LYS A 67 -11.13 -49.59 42.72
N GLN A 68 -11.28 -50.17 43.97
CA GLN A 68 -12.56 -50.18 44.71
C GLN A 68 -13.76 -50.66 43.85
N ILE A 69 -13.57 -51.75 43.09
CA ILE A 69 -14.61 -52.40 42.30
C ILE A 69 -15.30 -53.41 43.20
N TYR A 70 -16.63 -53.39 43.21
CA TYR A 70 -17.43 -54.31 43.98
C TYR A 70 -18.18 -55.25 43.03
N HIS A 71 -18.09 -56.59 43.28
CA HIS A 71 -18.84 -57.59 42.55
C HIS A 71 -19.93 -58.20 43.41
N PHE A 72 -21.10 -58.35 42.82
CA PHE A 72 -22.23 -59.04 43.38
C PHE A 72 -22.66 -60.15 42.45
N THR A 73 -23.06 -61.29 43.01
CA THR A 73 -23.67 -62.41 42.28
C THR A 73 -25.12 -62.52 42.69
N TYR A 74 -26.02 -62.40 41.72
CA TYR A 74 -27.42 -62.66 41.94
C TYR A 74 -27.84 -63.96 41.35
N CYS A 75 -28.41 -64.84 42.20
CA CYS A 75 -28.96 -66.18 41.84
C CYS A 75 -30.48 -66.04 41.67
N VAL A 76 -30.99 -66.33 40.43
CA VAL A 76 -32.41 -66.17 40.12
C VAL A 76 -33.27 -67.23 40.83
N SER A 77 -32.80 -68.45 40.93
CA SER A 77 -33.56 -69.60 41.58
C SER A 77 -33.70 -69.42 43.10
N GLU A 78 -32.73 -68.77 43.76
CA GLU A 78 -32.71 -68.59 45.22
C GLU A 78 -33.21 -67.19 45.62
N ASP A 79 -33.37 -66.29 44.66
CA ASP A 79 -33.62 -64.87 44.86
C ASP A 79 -32.65 -64.20 45.86
N THR A 80 -31.36 -64.60 45.75
CA THR A 80 -30.31 -64.15 46.69
C THR A 80 -29.26 -63.32 45.99
N LEU A 81 -28.87 -62.22 46.64
CA LEU A 81 -27.77 -61.33 46.21
C LEU A 81 -26.58 -61.55 47.18
N ARG A 82 -25.46 -61.98 46.64
CA ARG A 82 -24.24 -62.22 47.43
C ARG A 82 -23.14 -61.26 47.00
N SER A 83 -22.44 -60.65 47.95
CA SER A 83 -21.31 -59.75 47.67
C SER A 83 -20.00 -60.54 47.75
N SER A 84 -19.09 -60.36 46.82
CA SER A 84 -17.73 -60.90 46.81
C SER A 84 -16.85 -60.33 47.91
N GLN A 85 -17.14 -59.19 48.45
CA GLN A 85 -16.37 -58.46 49.47
C GLN A 85 -17.19 -58.12 50.69
N LYS A 86 -16.52 -57.97 51.87
CA LYS A 86 -17.16 -57.52 53.10
C LYS A 86 -17.53 -56.03 52.94
N ILE A 87 -18.82 -55.76 52.80
CA ILE A 87 -19.38 -54.39 52.63
C ILE A 87 -20.23 -54.12 53.87
N SER A 88 -20.22 -52.81 54.33
CA SER A 88 -21.11 -52.42 55.41
C SER A 88 -22.57 -52.47 54.95
N ALA A 89 -23.52 -52.83 55.85
CA ALA A 89 -24.93 -52.95 55.52
C ALA A 89 -25.50 -51.66 54.91
N LYS A 90 -25.08 -50.50 55.37
CA LYS A 90 -25.49 -49.18 54.82
C LYS A 90 -25.00 -48.99 53.37
N LYS A 91 -23.79 -49.42 53.08
CA LYS A 91 -23.22 -49.31 51.72
C LYS A 91 -23.84 -50.33 50.77
N PHE A 92 -24.14 -51.52 51.26
CA PHE A 92 -24.83 -52.55 50.49
C PHE A 92 -26.21 -52.06 50.05
N GLN A 93 -27.00 -51.48 50.97
CA GLN A 93 -28.34 -50.97 50.70
C GLN A 93 -28.37 -49.84 49.64
N VAL A 94 -27.35 -48.98 49.67
CA VAL A 94 -27.20 -47.91 48.65
C VAL A 94 -26.87 -48.48 47.29
N LEU A 95 -26.02 -49.47 47.21
CA LEU A 95 -25.61 -50.11 45.94
C LEU A 95 -26.76 -50.97 45.36
N ASP A 96 -27.44 -51.73 46.18
CA ASP A 96 -28.58 -52.53 45.76
C ASP A 96 -29.69 -51.66 45.16
N TYR A 97 -30.04 -50.57 45.80
CA TYR A 97 -30.99 -49.60 45.25
C TYR A 97 -30.56 -49.01 43.89
N ALA A 98 -29.26 -48.86 43.66
CA ALA A 98 -28.74 -48.26 42.43
C ALA A 98 -28.98 -49.10 41.16
N PHE A 99 -28.96 -50.46 41.27
CA PHE A 99 -29.05 -51.35 40.11
C PHE A 99 -30.27 -52.28 40.09
N GLN A 100 -31.06 -52.32 41.18
CA GLN A 100 -32.17 -53.28 41.35
C GLN A 100 -33.19 -53.23 40.20
N ASP A 101 -33.66 -52.01 39.84
CA ASP A 101 -34.62 -51.85 38.75
C ASP A 101 -34.08 -52.30 37.38
N ASP A 102 -32.79 -52.07 37.13
CA ASP A 102 -32.17 -52.46 35.87
C ASP A 102 -31.82 -53.96 35.88
N LEU A 103 -31.48 -54.53 37.00
CA LEU A 103 -31.31 -56.00 37.14
C LEU A 103 -32.60 -56.70 36.74
N LEU A 104 -33.76 -56.29 37.31
CA LEU A 104 -35.04 -56.85 36.94
C LEU A 104 -35.40 -56.71 35.46
N LYS A 105 -35.01 -55.58 34.84
CA LYS A 105 -35.19 -55.36 33.37
C LYS A 105 -34.32 -56.30 32.56
N VAL A 106 -33.06 -56.51 32.97
CA VAL A 106 -32.10 -57.42 32.32
C VAL A 106 -32.61 -58.87 32.36
N ILE A 107 -33.06 -59.31 33.54
CA ILE A 107 -33.63 -60.65 33.75
C ILE A 107 -34.87 -60.84 32.84
N LYS A 108 -35.89 -59.95 32.98
CA LYS A 108 -37.14 -60.02 32.21
C LYS A 108 -36.96 -59.98 30.70
N LYS A 109 -35.97 -59.22 30.20
CA LYS A 109 -35.72 -59.05 28.75
C LYS A 109 -34.63 -60.01 28.26
N ASN A 110 -34.11 -60.90 29.12
CA ASN A 110 -33.03 -61.86 28.82
C ASN A 110 -31.84 -61.20 28.09
N LYS A 111 -31.42 -60.02 28.53
CA LYS A 111 -30.29 -59.30 27.95
C LYS A 111 -28.98 -59.91 28.46
N LYS A 112 -27.99 -60.03 27.54
CA LYS A 112 -26.65 -60.58 27.90
C LYS A 112 -25.85 -59.64 28.78
N LYS A 113 -25.98 -58.34 28.59
CA LYS A 113 -25.21 -57.28 29.28
C LYS A 113 -25.98 -55.97 29.32
N LEU A 114 -25.87 -55.25 30.41
CA LEU A 114 -26.33 -53.85 30.54
C LEU A 114 -25.24 -53.04 31.25
N GLN A 115 -24.91 -51.92 30.72
CA GLN A 115 -24.03 -50.91 31.34
C GLN A 115 -24.87 -49.66 31.63
N ALA A 116 -24.76 -49.14 32.84
CA ALA A 116 -25.48 -47.92 33.24
C ALA A 116 -24.71 -47.14 34.29
N LYS A 117 -25.11 -45.87 34.49
CA LYS A 117 -24.59 -45.01 35.56
C LYS A 117 -25.72 -44.36 36.31
N VAL A 118 -25.59 -44.21 37.60
CA VAL A 118 -26.53 -43.49 38.44
C VAL A 118 -25.80 -42.48 39.32
N LYS A 119 -26.40 -41.34 39.54
CA LYS A 119 -25.87 -40.32 40.46
C LYS A 119 -26.57 -40.40 41.79
N MET A 120 -25.82 -40.72 42.84
CA MET A 120 -26.34 -40.82 44.22
C MET A 120 -25.40 -40.10 45.19
N ASN A 121 -25.95 -39.22 46.05
CA ASN A 121 -25.21 -38.46 47.06
C ASN A 121 -23.94 -37.79 46.50
N ASP A 122 -24.06 -37.10 45.38
CA ASP A 122 -22.97 -36.39 44.66
C ASP A 122 -21.85 -37.28 44.07
N LYS A 123 -22.03 -38.62 44.16
CA LYS A 123 -21.15 -39.60 43.53
C LYS A 123 -21.84 -40.22 42.33
N THR A 124 -21.09 -40.37 41.23
CA THR A 124 -21.57 -41.14 40.09
C THR A 124 -21.11 -42.59 40.30
N ILE A 125 -22.03 -43.50 40.22
CA ILE A 125 -21.79 -44.96 40.35
C ILE A 125 -21.96 -45.53 38.94
N TYR A 126 -20.92 -46.18 38.44
CA TYR A 126 -20.98 -46.95 37.21
C TYR A 126 -21.20 -48.41 37.58
N TYR A 127 -22.09 -49.09 36.88
CA TYR A 127 -22.33 -50.49 37.08
C TYR A 127 -22.55 -51.21 35.75
N GLN A 128 -22.18 -52.50 35.78
CA GLN A 128 -22.39 -53.42 34.69
C GLN A 128 -23.06 -54.66 35.20
N ILE A 129 -24.17 -55.05 34.60
CA ILE A 129 -24.89 -56.29 34.86
C ILE A 129 -24.64 -57.21 33.67
N ALA A 130 -24.11 -58.38 33.89
CA ALA A 130 -23.92 -59.39 32.84
C ALA A 130 -24.41 -60.76 33.32
N ARG A 131 -24.95 -61.51 32.37
CA ARG A 131 -25.35 -62.93 32.66
C ARG A 131 -24.13 -63.78 32.64
N ALA A 132 -23.89 -64.47 33.73
CA ALA A 132 -22.80 -65.42 33.86
C ALA A 132 -23.16 -66.82 33.33
N ASP A 133 -24.34 -67.32 33.74
CA ASP A 133 -24.84 -68.63 33.28
C ASP A 133 -26.39 -68.65 33.21
N SER A 134 -27.03 -69.81 33.25
CA SER A 134 -28.50 -69.90 33.15
C SER A 134 -29.25 -69.28 34.33
N ASP A 135 -28.61 -69.28 35.51
CA ASP A 135 -29.26 -68.89 36.79
C ASP A 135 -28.60 -67.70 37.48
N ASN A 136 -27.35 -67.34 37.07
CA ASN A 136 -26.55 -66.34 37.78
C ASN A 136 -26.26 -65.10 36.92
N TYR A 137 -26.39 -63.89 37.52
CA TYR A 137 -26.01 -62.60 37.01
C TYR A 137 -24.89 -62.02 37.90
N ILE A 138 -23.86 -61.45 37.27
CA ILE A 138 -22.80 -60.71 37.94
C ILE A 138 -23.08 -59.20 37.78
N ILE A 139 -23.08 -58.49 38.90
CA ILE A 139 -23.19 -57.06 38.97
C ILE A 139 -21.84 -56.51 39.44
N SER A 140 -21.15 -55.76 38.60
CA SER A 140 -19.89 -55.12 38.94
C SER A 140 -20.09 -53.60 39.04
N ILE A 141 -19.56 -53.00 40.12
CA ILE A 141 -19.82 -51.59 40.45
C ILE A 141 -18.51 -50.88 40.77
N VAL A 142 -18.37 -49.64 40.24
CA VAL A 142 -17.23 -48.78 40.57
C VAL A 142 -17.72 -47.35 40.87
N TYR A 143 -17.11 -46.71 41.86
CA TYR A 143 -17.39 -45.32 42.18
C TYR A 143 -16.55 -44.35 41.35
N SER A 144 -17.15 -43.22 40.98
CA SER A 144 -16.48 -42.18 40.14
C SER A 144 -15.42 -41.32 40.84
N GLU A 145 -15.10 -41.62 42.11
CA GLU A 145 -14.13 -40.76 42.83
C GLU A 145 -12.76 -40.75 42.17
N TYR A 146 -12.27 -41.91 41.76
CA TYR A 146 -11.01 -42.04 41.01
C TYR A 146 -11.08 -41.33 39.64
N SER A 147 -12.21 -41.46 38.93
CA SER A 147 -12.41 -40.85 37.63
C SER A 147 -12.48 -39.32 37.70
N LYS A 148 -13.15 -38.78 38.72
CA LYS A 148 -13.25 -37.32 38.91
C LYS A 148 -11.90 -36.66 39.12
N THR A 149 -11.02 -37.26 39.92
CA THR A 149 -9.69 -36.72 40.17
C THR A 149 -8.83 -36.74 38.89
N LEU A 150 -8.90 -37.84 38.15
CA LEU A 150 -8.20 -37.98 36.88
C LEU A 150 -8.71 -37.01 35.82
N ILE A 151 -10.04 -36.89 35.67
CA ILE A 151 -10.66 -35.90 34.75
C ILE A 151 -10.23 -34.48 35.08
N ASN A 152 -10.28 -34.10 36.35
CA ASN A 152 -9.91 -32.75 36.78
C ASN A 152 -8.42 -32.47 36.54
N SER A 153 -7.54 -33.45 36.74
CA SER A 153 -6.12 -33.32 36.46
C SER A 153 -5.87 -33.16 34.94
N LEU A 154 -6.43 -34.03 34.12
CA LEU A 154 -6.32 -33.97 32.66
C LEU A 154 -6.91 -32.66 32.10
N LYS A 155 -8.09 -32.27 32.58
CA LYS A 155 -8.73 -30.99 32.22
C LYS A 155 -7.83 -29.82 32.56
N GLY A 156 -7.23 -29.81 33.77
CA GLY A 156 -6.26 -28.77 34.15
C GLY A 156 -5.04 -28.70 33.23
N GLN A 157 -4.47 -29.85 32.87
CA GLN A 157 -3.32 -29.91 31.96
C GLN A 157 -3.69 -29.38 30.55
N VAL A 158 -4.81 -29.83 29.99
CA VAL A 158 -5.28 -29.37 28.67
C VAL A 158 -5.55 -27.86 28.67
N ILE A 159 -6.19 -27.34 29.71
CA ILE A 159 -6.46 -25.91 29.87
C ILE A 159 -5.15 -25.10 29.96
N ASN A 160 -4.18 -25.58 30.73
CA ASN A 160 -2.88 -24.89 30.85
C ASN A 160 -2.09 -24.86 29.53
N ILE A 161 -2.09 -25.99 28.79
CA ILE A 161 -1.48 -26.04 27.45
C ILE A 161 -2.16 -25.02 26.53
N PHE A 162 -3.48 -24.94 26.59
CA PHE A 162 -4.25 -24.02 25.77
C PHE A 162 -3.96 -22.54 26.10
N TYR A 163 -3.89 -22.17 27.38
CA TYR A 163 -3.49 -20.82 27.79
C TYR A 163 -2.05 -20.50 27.36
N GLY A 164 -1.13 -21.46 27.46
CA GLY A 164 0.23 -21.32 26.95
C GLY A 164 0.27 -21.04 25.45
N ALA A 165 -0.50 -21.79 24.67
CA ALA A 165 -0.59 -21.60 23.22
C ALA A 165 -1.20 -20.23 22.86
N LEU A 166 -2.28 -19.81 23.54
CA LEU A 166 -2.88 -18.49 23.36
C LEU A 166 -1.91 -17.36 23.68
N PHE A 167 -1.13 -17.50 24.75
CA PHE A 167 -0.13 -16.49 25.12
C PHE A 167 0.96 -16.37 24.05
N VAL A 168 1.47 -17.48 23.52
CA VAL A 168 2.47 -17.48 22.45
C VAL A 168 1.91 -16.81 21.19
N ILE A 169 0.69 -17.17 20.78
CA ILE A 169 0.03 -16.56 19.62
C ILE A 169 -0.14 -15.05 19.82
N ALA A 170 -0.59 -14.62 21.00
CA ALA A 170 -0.75 -13.20 21.31
C ALA A 170 0.59 -12.43 21.23
N LEU A 171 1.67 -13.03 21.73
CA LEU A 171 3.02 -12.45 21.68
C LEU A 171 3.53 -12.31 20.25
N VAL A 172 3.37 -13.35 19.43
CA VAL A 172 3.75 -13.32 18.01
C VAL A 172 2.96 -12.26 17.25
N LEU A 173 1.65 -12.19 17.46
CA LEU A 173 0.79 -11.17 16.83
C LEU A 173 1.18 -9.76 17.27
N PHE A 174 1.50 -9.56 18.55
CA PHE A 174 1.93 -8.26 19.06
C PHE A 174 3.23 -7.78 18.38
N ILE A 175 4.21 -8.67 18.23
CA ILE A 175 5.48 -8.38 17.53
C ILE A 175 5.20 -8.05 16.07
N TRP A 176 4.41 -8.88 15.39
CA TRP A 176 4.07 -8.71 13.97
C TRP A 176 3.34 -7.40 13.71
N VAL A 177 2.29 -7.09 14.48
CA VAL A 177 1.54 -5.82 14.38
C VAL A 177 2.44 -4.61 14.63
N SER A 178 3.32 -4.69 15.64
CA SER A 178 4.27 -3.62 15.94
C SER A 178 5.26 -3.40 14.79
N SER A 179 5.68 -4.47 14.12
CA SER A 179 6.55 -4.42 12.94
C SER A 179 5.90 -3.73 11.74
N LEU A 180 4.58 -3.77 11.60
CA LEU A 180 3.85 -3.08 10.53
C LEU A 180 3.54 -1.63 10.88
N ILE A 181 3.10 -1.37 12.12
CA ILE A 181 2.61 -0.04 12.51
C ILE A 181 3.74 0.99 12.68
N LYS A 182 4.90 0.56 13.19
CA LYS A 182 6.04 1.48 13.39
C LYS A 182 6.50 2.15 12.08
N PRO A 183 6.78 1.43 10.99
CA PRO A 183 7.17 2.03 9.71
C PRO A 183 6.08 2.94 9.11
N LEU A 184 4.80 2.52 9.19
CA LEU A 184 3.69 3.35 8.71
C LEU A 184 3.57 4.69 9.45
N LYS A 185 3.89 4.70 10.75
CA LYS A 185 3.94 5.94 11.54
C LYS A 185 5.11 6.84 11.11
N LEU A 186 6.27 6.24 10.77
CA LEU A 186 7.41 6.99 10.24
C LEU A 186 7.07 7.63 8.90
N ILE A 187 6.45 6.88 7.98
CA ILE A 187 5.98 7.39 6.69
C ILE A 187 4.99 8.54 6.90
N LYS A 188 4.00 8.37 7.79
CA LYS A 188 3.04 9.43 8.11
C LYS A 188 3.73 10.70 8.60
N ASN A 189 4.64 10.57 9.56
CA ASN A 189 5.36 11.72 10.11
C ASN A 189 6.19 12.42 9.03
N TYR A 190 6.88 11.66 8.17
CA TYR A 190 7.63 12.19 7.04
C TYR A 190 6.75 12.98 6.07
N ILE A 191 5.55 12.47 5.76
CA ILE A 191 4.57 13.22 4.93
C ILE A 191 4.11 14.50 5.62
N ASP A 192 3.88 14.46 6.94
CA ASP A 192 3.49 15.66 7.69
C ASP A 192 4.63 16.69 7.73
N ASP A 193 5.89 16.25 7.84
CA ASP A 193 7.07 17.13 7.77
C ASP A 193 7.22 17.78 6.40
N ILE A 194 7.02 17.01 5.29
CA ILE A 194 7.01 17.56 3.93
C ILE A 194 5.95 18.66 3.78
N LYS A 195 4.75 18.47 4.33
CA LYS A 195 3.68 19.50 4.26
C LYS A 195 4.01 20.78 5.01
N GLU A 196 4.80 20.67 6.07
CA GLU A 196 5.23 21.80 6.89
C GLU A 196 6.56 22.39 6.42
N ASP A 197 7.07 21.95 5.27
CA ASP A 197 8.36 22.37 4.67
C ASP A 197 9.54 22.21 5.63
N LYS A 198 9.52 21.12 6.41
CA LYS A 198 10.59 20.77 7.34
C LYS A 198 11.58 19.81 6.68
N GLU A 199 12.86 20.05 6.96
CA GLU A 199 13.89 19.08 6.62
C GLU A 199 13.68 17.81 7.43
N SER A 200 13.42 16.69 6.76
CA SER A 200 13.29 15.38 7.39
C SER A 200 13.84 14.30 6.47
N THR A 201 14.32 13.22 7.07
CA THR A 201 14.83 12.06 6.34
C THR A 201 14.00 10.84 6.69
N LEU A 202 13.61 10.07 5.68
CA LEU A 202 12.94 8.80 5.86
C LEU A 202 13.93 7.67 5.57
N HIS A 203 14.19 6.83 6.57
CA HIS A 203 15.01 5.64 6.40
C HIS A 203 14.27 4.41 6.89
N ILE A 204 13.85 3.54 5.96
CA ILE A 204 13.14 2.29 6.24
C ILE A 204 13.86 1.18 5.45
N ASP A 205 14.63 0.36 6.16
CA ASP A 205 15.34 -0.79 5.56
C ASP A 205 14.38 -2.01 5.50
N ARG A 206 13.52 -2.03 4.47
CA ARG A 206 12.57 -3.11 4.17
C ARG A 206 12.55 -3.39 2.68
N ARG A 207 12.28 -4.66 2.32
CA ARG A 207 12.20 -5.11 0.92
C ARG A 207 10.79 -5.53 0.52
N ASP A 208 9.80 -5.25 1.36
CA ASP A 208 8.38 -5.51 1.13
C ASP A 208 7.66 -4.27 0.58
N GLU A 209 6.33 -4.34 0.49
CA GLU A 209 5.48 -3.27 -0.04
C GLU A 209 5.65 -1.95 0.73
N ILE A 210 5.95 -2.02 2.04
CA ILE A 210 6.20 -0.83 2.86
C ILE A 210 7.53 -0.18 2.46
N GLY A 211 8.54 -1.00 2.15
CA GLY A 211 9.82 -0.52 1.64
C GLY A 211 9.68 0.16 0.28
N ILE A 212 8.90 -0.44 -0.64
CA ILE A 212 8.61 0.14 -1.96
C ILE A 212 7.91 1.49 -1.83
N VAL A 213 6.88 1.58 -0.98
CA VAL A 213 6.17 2.86 -0.72
C VAL A 213 7.11 3.92 -0.15
N SER A 214 8.02 3.51 0.75
CA SER A 214 9.01 4.42 1.34
C SER A 214 9.97 4.98 0.29
N SER A 215 10.53 4.14 -0.59
CA SER A 215 11.44 4.57 -1.66
C SER A 215 10.73 5.48 -2.67
N SER A 216 9.54 5.12 -3.12
CA SER A 216 8.75 5.96 -4.04
C SER A 216 8.41 7.33 -3.45
N LEU A 217 8.19 7.40 -2.13
CA LEU A 217 7.92 8.67 -1.44
C LEU A 217 9.18 9.55 -1.36
N ILE A 218 10.36 8.95 -1.17
CA ILE A 218 11.65 9.65 -1.19
C ILE A 218 11.89 10.21 -2.59
N GLU A 219 11.77 9.39 -3.64
CA GLU A 219 11.93 9.81 -5.04
C GLU A 219 10.96 10.96 -5.41
N MET A 220 9.70 10.87 -4.95
CA MET A 220 8.72 11.95 -5.16
C MET A 220 9.15 13.26 -4.47
N LYS A 221 9.70 13.18 -3.25
CA LYS A 221 10.19 14.38 -2.54
C LYS A 221 11.39 15.00 -3.26
N GLU A 222 12.35 14.17 -3.70
CA GLU A 222 13.51 14.64 -4.46
C GLU A 222 13.09 15.35 -5.76
N GLU A 223 12.08 14.81 -6.46
CA GLU A 223 11.55 15.45 -7.68
C GLU A 223 10.85 16.78 -7.36
N ILE A 224 10.07 16.86 -6.26
CA ILE A 224 9.43 18.11 -5.81
C ILE A 224 10.49 19.15 -5.45
N ASP A 225 11.55 18.77 -4.75
CA ASP A 225 12.62 19.69 -4.35
C ASP A 225 13.35 20.24 -5.58
N LYS A 226 13.67 19.38 -6.54
CA LYS A 226 14.27 19.77 -7.81
C LYS A 226 13.37 20.75 -8.59
N GLN A 227 12.06 20.49 -8.62
CA GLN A 227 11.12 21.41 -9.28
C GLN A 227 11.03 22.75 -8.56
N ASN A 228 11.11 22.77 -7.22
CA ASN A 228 11.13 23.99 -6.44
C ASN A 228 12.43 24.79 -6.67
N GLU A 229 13.59 24.14 -6.71
CA GLU A 229 14.87 24.81 -7.06
C GLU A 229 14.81 25.46 -8.42
N ILE A 230 14.36 24.74 -9.45
CA ILE A 230 14.19 25.30 -10.81
C ILE A 230 13.24 26.50 -10.80
N LYS A 231 12.16 26.41 -10.03
CA LYS A 231 11.18 27.50 -9.91
C LYS A 231 11.76 28.73 -9.20
N GLU A 232 12.53 28.54 -8.13
CA GLU A 232 13.20 29.64 -7.42
C GLU A 232 14.25 30.32 -8.29
N GLU A 233 15.07 29.56 -9.00
CA GLU A 233 16.04 30.06 -9.97
C GLU A 233 15.34 30.85 -11.07
N MET A 234 14.22 30.33 -11.59
CA MET A 234 13.40 31.00 -12.58
C MET A 234 12.90 32.38 -12.07
N ILE A 235 12.36 32.42 -10.83
CA ILE A 235 11.87 33.68 -10.23
C ILE A 235 13.02 34.68 -10.03
N HIS A 236 14.17 34.21 -9.60
CA HIS A 236 15.37 35.01 -9.44
C HIS A 236 15.79 35.64 -10.77
N ASN A 237 15.90 34.83 -11.83
CA ASN A 237 16.28 35.28 -13.17
C ASN A 237 15.28 36.26 -13.76
N ILE A 238 13.95 36.01 -13.59
CA ILE A 238 12.89 36.97 -14.00
C ILE A 238 13.10 38.32 -13.30
N SER A 239 13.32 38.32 -11.99
CA SER A 239 13.44 39.52 -11.20
C SER A 239 14.64 40.35 -11.65
N HIS A 240 15.78 39.73 -11.88
CA HIS A 240 16.98 40.35 -12.38
C HIS A 240 16.75 40.96 -13.76
N ASP A 241 16.15 40.22 -14.64
CA ASP A 241 15.90 40.57 -16.04
C ASP A 241 14.87 41.68 -16.24
N LEU A 242 13.89 41.82 -15.36
CA LEU A 242 12.94 42.92 -15.36
C LEU A 242 13.55 44.16 -14.74
N LYS A 243 14.42 44.05 -13.73
CA LYS A 243 15.03 45.18 -13.04
C LYS A 243 15.92 46.04 -13.97
N THR A 244 16.67 45.39 -14.87
CA THR A 244 17.60 46.08 -15.77
C THR A 244 16.91 47.09 -16.70
N PRO A 245 15.91 46.74 -17.53
CA PRO A 245 15.22 47.67 -18.38
C PRO A 245 14.45 48.73 -17.59
N ILE A 246 13.87 48.36 -16.43
CA ILE A 246 13.18 49.33 -15.55
C ILE A 246 14.18 50.40 -15.04
N ALA A 247 15.37 49.99 -14.58
CA ALA A 247 16.39 50.93 -14.13
C ALA A 247 16.85 51.87 -15.24
N LEU A 248 17.03 51.34 -16.47
CA LEU A 248 17.36 52.18 -17.64
C LEU A 248 16.27 53.20 -17.94
N ILE A 249 15.01 52.79 -18.00
CA ILE A 249 13.87 53.67 -18.20
C ILE A 249 13.86 54.77 -17.15
N GLN A 250 14.02 54.43 -15.88
CA GLN A 250 14.06 55.39 -14.76
C GLN A 250 15.24 56.35 -14.87
N THR A 251 16.44 55.86 -15.20
CA THR A 251 17.65 56.64 -15.33
C THR A 251 17.49 57.67 -16.46
N TYR A 252 17.06 57.24 -17.65
CA TYR A 252 16.88 58.15 -18.78
C TYR A 252 15.71 59.12 -18.58
N ALA A 253 14.62 58.69 -17.95
CA ALA A 253 13.53 59.60 -17.59
C ALA A 253 13.97 60.69 -16.59
N GLN A 254 14.81 60.31 -15.59
CA GLN A 254 15.39 61.29 -14.65
C GLN A 254 16.37 62.24 -15.36
N SER A 255 17.22 61.68 -16.25
CA SER A 255 18.16 62.51 -17.04
C SER A 255 17.44 63.54 -17.88
N ILE A 256 16.34 63.19 -18.55
CA ILE A 256 15.50 64.15 -19.30
C ILE A 256 14.93 65.23 -18.38
N LYS A 257 14.49 64.86 -17.17
CA LYS A 257 13.96 65.77 -16.16
C LYS A 257 15.00 66.76 -15.68
N ASP A 258 16.26 66.39 -15.60
CA ASP A 258 17.40 67.17 -15.14
C ASP A 258 18.13 67.86 -16.27
N ASP A 259 17.59 67.85 -17.51
CA ASP A 259 18.18 68.39 -18.73
C ASP A 259 19.61 67.91 -19.03
N VAL A 260 19.92 66.61 -18.63
CA VAL A 260 21.20 65.94 -18.85
C VAL A 260 21.02 64.83 -19.85
N TYR A 261 21.74 64.88 -20.98
CA TYR A 261 21.61 63.87 -22.07
C TYR A 261 22.93 63.10 -22.28
N PRO A 262 23.17 61.97 -21.59
CA PRO A 262 24.45 61.25 -21.57
C PRO A 262 24.92 60.71 -22.92
N TYR A 263 23.99 60.49 -23.86
CA TYR A 263 24.27 59.85 -25.15
C TYR A 263 23.70 60.62 -26.37
N GLY A 264 23.67 61.92 -26.31
CA GLY A 264 23.22 62.69 -27.43
C GLY A 264 22.23 63.80 -27.02
N ASP A 265 21.01 63.75 -27.53
CA ASP A 265 19.95 64.74 -27.31
C ASP A 265 18.76 64.08 -26.52
N LYS A 266 17.71 64.90 -26.37
CA LYS A 266 16.47 64.46 -25.71
C LYS A 266 15.77 63.37 -26.48
N ASP A 267 15.77 63.41 -27.80
CA ASP A 267 15.07 62.43 -28.63
C ASP A 267 15.76 61.06 -28.52
N SER A 268 17.08 60.98 -28.57
CA SER A 268 17.88 59.75 -28.32
C SER A 268 17.60 59.18 -26.97
N SER A 269 17.41 60.00 -25.91
CA SER A 269 17.07 59.52 -24.58
C SER A 269 15.63 58.95 -24.52
N VAL A 270 14.70 59.53 -25.23
CA VAL A 270 13.34 59.00 -25.37
C VAL A 270 13.34 57.68 -26.15
N ASP A 271 14.15 57.57 -27.20
CA ASP A 271 14.28 56.34 -27.98
C ASP A 271 14.77 55.17 -27.10
N VAL A 272 15.75 55.41 -26.22
CA VAL A 272 16.20 54.38 -25.26
C VAL A 272 15.08 53.96 -24.31
N ILE A 273 14.26 54.91 -23.85
CA ILE A 273 13.10 54.57 -23.00
C ILE A 273 12.10 53.69 -23.76
N LEU A 274 11.75 54.09 -24.99
CA LEU A 274 10.83 53.36 -25.84
C LEU A 274 11.35 51.94 -26.16
N GLU A 275 12.62 51.81 -26.50
CA GLU A 275 13.26 50.51 -26.75
C GLU A 275 13.17 49.60 -25.53
N ASN A 276 13.54 50.09 -24.33
CA ASN A 276 13.48 49.31 -23.12
C ASN A 276 12.06 48.97 -22.69
N THR A 277 11.08 49.83 -22.96
CA THR A 277 9.66 49.56 -22.73
C THR A 277 9.17 48.44 -23.64
N ASN A 278 9.51 48.45 -24.92
CA ASN A 278 9.19 47.38 -25.87
C ASN A 278 9.85 46.05 -25.48
N ARG A 279 11.11 46.08 -25.03
CA ARG A 279 11.80 44.90 -24.52
C ARG A 279 11.09 44.30 -23.29
N LEU A 280 10.66 45.17 -22.36
CA LEU A 280 9.92 44.76 -21.17
C LEU A 280 8.57 44.12 -21.53
N GLU A 281 7.82 44.75 -22.47
CA GLU A 281 6.55 44.19 -22.94
C GLU A 281 6.72 42.81 -23.54
N LYS A 282 7.70 42.62 -24.45
CA LYS A 282 8.00 41.29 -25.01
C LYS A 282 8.33 40.26 -23.94
N LYS A 283 9.12 40.63 -22.93
CA LYS A 283 9.44 39.73 -21.80
C LYS A 283 8.20 39.32 -21.01
N VAL A 284 7.36 40.26 -20.63
CA VAL A 284 6.12 39.99 -19.88
C VAL A 284 5.19 39.09 -20.71
N ARG A 285 5.03 39.36 -22.01
CA ARG A 285 4.24 38.50 -22.91
C ARG A 285 4.77 37.05 -22.96
N SER A 286 6.09 36.89 -23.10
CA SER A 286 6.73 35.54 -23.11
C SER A 286 6.52 34.79 -21.80
N LEU A 287 6.61 35.46 -20.66
CA LEU A 287 6.35 34.89 -19.33
C LEU A 287 4.89 34.47 -19.16
N LEU A 288 3.95 35.32 -19.54
CA LEU A 288 2.52 34.98 -19.50
C LEU A 288 2.20 33.82 -20.42
N TYR A 289 2.86 33.74 -21.56
CA TYR A 289 2.68 32.66 -22.51
C TYR A 289 3.22 31.30 -21.95
N LEU A 290 4.42 31.29 -21.33
CA LEU A 290 4.97 30.12 -20.66
C LEU A 290 4.06 29.61 -19.56
N ASN A 291 3.55 30.50 -18.70
CA ASN A 291 2.59 30.15 -17.67
C ASN A 291 1.32 29.52 -18.25
N ARG A 292 0.84 30.03 -19.36
CA ARG A 292 -0.35 29.49 -20.03
C ARG A 292 -0.12 28.10 -20.60
N LEU A 293 1.06 27.83 -21.19
CA LEU A 293 1.43 26.54 -21.70
C LEU A 293 1.50 25.46 -20.55
N ASP A 294 2.03 25.86 -19.40
CA ASP A 294 2.09 24.95 -18.23
C ASP A 294 0.69 24.56 -17.74
N TYR A 295 -0.27 25.46 -17.80
CA TYR A 295 -1.65 25.21 -17.39
C TYR A 295 -2.44 24.35 -18.41
N LEU A 296 -2.11 24.45 -19.70
CA LEU A 296 -2.83 23.80 -20.80
C LEU A 296 -2.27 22.43 -21.18
N SER A 297 -1.14 22.02 -20.61
CA SER A 297 -0.46 20.75 -20.96
C SER A 297 -1.29 19.47 -20.79
N GLY A 298 -2.57 19.56 -20.36
CA GLY A 298 -3.54 18.45 -20.29
C GLY A 298 -4.81 18.62 -21.12
N GLN A 299 -4.98 19.72 -21.86
CA GLN A 299 -6.22 20.05 -22.59
C GLN A 299 -5.94 20.45 -24.05
N VAL A 300 -5.30 19.56 -24.80
CA VAL A 300 -5.02 19.82 -26.23
C VAL A 300 -6.28 19.58 -27.05
N GLY A 301 -6.83 20.62 -27.68
CA GLY A 301 -7.93 20.54 -28.64
C GLY A 301 -7.55 19.72 -29.90
N ASP A 302 -8.57 19.38 -30.70
CA ASP A 302 -8.39 18.65 -31.98
C ASP A 302 -8.20 19.60 -33.18
N GLU A 303 -7.83 20.82 -32.92
CA GLU A 303 -7.56 21.83 -33.96
C GLU A 303 -6.33 21.44 -34.79
N VAL A 304 -6.33 21.83 -36.05
CA VAL A 304 -5.22 21.61 -36.99
C VAL A 304 -4.84 22.93 -37.68
N CYS A 305 -3.56 23.18 -37.76
CA CYS A 305 -2.99 24.39 -38.37
C CYS A 305 -2.38 24.08 -39.74
N SER A 306 -2.66 24.93 -40.75
CA SER A 306 -1.96 24.90 -42.02
C SER A 306 -0.57 25.52 -41.85
N MET A 307 0.43 24.66 -41.72
CA MET A 307 1.81 25.09 -41.48
C MET A 307 2.40 25.83 -42.65
N LYS A 308 1.99 25.53 -43.88
CA LYS A 308 2.45 26.21 -45.07
C LYS A 308 2.03 27.68 -45.08
N GLU A 309 0.71 27.94 -44.92
CA GLU A 309 0.18 29.30 -44.92
C GLU A 309 0.77 30.13 -43.78
N LEU A 310 0.90 29.54 -42.61
CA LEU A 310 1.51 30.17 -41.44
C LEU A 310 2.98 30.57 -41.71
N ILE A 311 3.80 29.66 -42.23
CA ILE A 311 5.21 29.93 -42.55
C ILE A 311 5.35 30.96 -43.64
N GLU A 312 4.56 30.91 -44.72
CA GLU A 312 4.55 31.89 -45.78
C GLU A 312 4.27 33.29 -45.23
N HIS A 313 3.31 33.45 -44.33
CA HIS A 313 3.00 34.71 -43.69
C HIS A 313 4.16 35.25 -42.82
N ILE A 314 4.80 34.39 -42.01
CA ILE A 314 5.92 34.77 -41.16
C ILE A 314 7.14 35.15 -42.01
N VAL A 315 7.44 34.39 -43.05
CA VAL A 315 8.54 34.68 -43.98
C VAL A 315 8.32 35.97 -44.71
N TYR A 316 7.08 36.25 -45.14
CA TYR A 316 6.75 37.54 -45.77
C TYR A 316 7.05 38.74 -44.84
N GLN A 317 6.66 38.65 -43.57
CA GLN A 317 6.96 39.69 -42.59
C GLN A 317 8.46 39.84 -42.32
N LEU A 318 9.18 38.71 -42.21
CA LEU A 318 10.62 38.72 -41.98
C LEU A 318 11.40 39.37 -43.13
N ASN A 319 11.04 39.06 -44.38
CA ASN A 319 11.64 39.67 -45.55
C ASN A 319 11.46 41.22 -45.58
N ALA A 320 10.32 41.73 -45.09
CA ALA A 320 10.07 43.16 -45.00
C ALA A 320 10.91 43.85 -43.93
N MET A 321 11.22 43.15 -42.83
CA MET A 321 12.02 43.68 -41.72
C MET A 321 13.53 43.53 -41.91
N HIS A 322 13.96 42.50 -42.61
CA HIS A 322 15.37 42.14 -42.81
C HIS A 322 15.68 41.87 -44.29
N PRO A 323 15.71 42.89 -45.16
CA PRO A 323 15.91 42.75 -46.61
C PRO A 323 17.30 42.21 -46.97
N ASP A 324 18.27 42.28 -46.05
CA ASP A 324 19.66 41.81 -46.25
C ASP A 324 19.82 40.32 -46.02
N ILE A 325 18.79 39.61 -45.53
CA ILE A 325 18.83 38.15 -45.27
C ILE A 325 18.18 37.43 -46.45
N GLU A 326 18.88 36.50 -47.07
CA GLU A 326 18.32 35.60 -48.07
C GLU A 326 17.49 34.48 -47.41
N ILE A 327 16.18 34.41 -47.72
CA ILE A 327 15.28 33.40 -47.18
C ILE A 327 14.88 32.41 -48.27
N ILE A 328 15.28 31.16 -48.15
CA ILE A 328 14.97 30.07 -49.08
C ILE A 328 13.87 29.20 -48.46
N THR A 329 12.76 28.97 -49.16
CA THR A 329 11.66 28.15 -48.65
C THR A 329 11.39 26.93 -49.54
N GLU A 330 11.25 25.76 -48.93
CA GLU A 330 10.81 24.51 -49.57
C GLU A 330 9.58 24.02 -48.80
N LEU A 331 8.36 24.44 -49.15
CA LEU A 331 7.15 24.21 -48.36
C LEU A 331 6.19 23.26 -49.07
N GLN A 332 5.94 22.10 -48.44
CA GLN A 332 4.86 21.20 -48.82
C GLN A 332 3.57 21.55 -48.09
N ASP A 333 2.42 21.32 -48.70
CA ASP A 333 1.12 21.53 -48.08
C ASP A 333 0.94 20.50 -46.97
N THR A 334 0.96 20.93 -45.70
CA THR A 334 1.04 20.09 -44.52
C THR A 334 0.32 20.72 -43.34
N TYR A 335 -0.37 19.88 -42.59
CA TYR A 335 -1.13 20.28 -41.41
C TYR A 335 -0.51 19.65 -40.14
N PHE A 336 -0.31 20.49 -39.12
CA PHE A 336 0.10 20.01 -37.79
C PHE A 336 -1.10 20.10 -36.84
N LYS A 337 -1.20 19.15 -35.90
CA LYS A 337 -2.18 19.21 -34.82
C LYS A 337 -1.82 20.37 -33.91
N GLY A 338 -2.81 21.23 -33.56
CA GLY A 338 -2.67 22.30 -32.62
C GLY A 338 -3.25 23.61 -33.13
N ASP A 339 -3.40 24.55 -32.21
CA ASP A 339 -3.88 25.90 -32.46
C ASP A 339 -2.84 26.74 -33.27
N GLU A 340 -3.29 27.52 -34.23
CA GLU A 340 -2.44 28.33 -35.10
C GLU A 340 -1.63 29.38 -34.34
N GLU A 341 -2.19 29.99 -33.30
CA GLU A 341 -1.52 31.02 -32.50
C GLU A 341 -0.30 30.44 -31.76
N TYR A 342 -0.42 29.17 -31.20
CA TYR A 342 0.68 28.52 -30.54
C TYR A 342 1.79 28.11 -31.52
N TRP A 343 1.43 27.61 -32.72
CA TRP A 343 2.42 27.30 -33.73
C TRP A 343 3.06 28.60 -34.28
N ARG A 344 2.32 29.69 -34.45
CA ARG A 344 2.84 30.96 -34.86
C ARG A 344 3.93 31.45 -33.92
N ILE A 345 3.63 31.53 -32.63
CA ILE A 345 4.60 31.97 -31.61
C ILE A 345 5.81 31.03 -31.57
N CYS A 346 5.61 29.70 -31.72
CA CYS A 346 6.69 28.70 -31.76
C CYS A 346 7.64 29.01 -32.95
N ILE A 347 7.11 29.15 -34.15
CA ILE A 347 7.90 29.37 -35.36
C ILE A 347 8.55 30.75 -35.34
N GLU A 348 7.85 31.80 -34.91
CA GLU A 348 8.42 33.16 -34.74
C GLU A 348 9.65 33.11 -33.80
N ASN A 349 9.61 32.38 -32.70
CA ASN A 349 10.76 32.26 -31.80
C ASN A 349 11.96 31.54 -32.45
N ILE A 350 11.75 30.51 -33.27
CA ILE A 350 12.86 29.84 -33.99
C ILE A 350 13.41 30.77 -35.06
N ILE A 351 12.54 31.45 -35.82
CA ILE A 351 12.95 32.35 -36.91
C ILE A 351 13.66 33.60 -36.34
N GLU A 352 13.15 34.19 -35.24
CA GLU A 352 13.83 35.33 -34.56
C GLU A 352 15.23 34.87 -34.06
N ASN A 353 15.34 33.62 -33.53
CA ASN A 353 16.63 33.08 -33.18
C ASN A 353 17.53 32.89 -34.40
N ALA A 354 17.05 32.29 -35.48
CA ALA A 354 17.79 32.14 -36.73
C ALA A 354 18.26 33.50 -37.30
N SER A 355 17.39 34.50 -37.32
CA SER A 355 17.72 35.84 -37.80
C SER A 355 18.80 36.58 -37.00
N ARG A 356 18.93 36.23 -35.71
CA ARG A 356 19.95 36.82 -34.83
C ARG A 356 21.35 36.24 -35.08
N TYR A 357 21.42 34.97 -35.48
CA TYR A 357 22.66 34.25 -35.64
C TYR A 357 23.06 34.04 -37.11
N VAL A 358 22.17 34.35 -38.07
CA VAL A 358 22.42 34.20 -39.49
C VAL A 358 23.57 35.11 -39.97
N ASN A 359 24.39 34.62 -40.88
CA ASN A 359 25.34 35.43 -41.61
C ASN A 359 24.68 35.98 -42.90
N HIS A 360 24.07 35.14 -43.72
CA HIS A 360 23.48 35.52 -45.00
C HIS A 360 22.16 34.81 -45.30
N THR A 361 22.04 33.50 -44.97
CA THR A 361 20.97 32.65 -45.50
C THR A 361 20.21 31.91 -44.40
N ILE A 362 18.87 32.02 -44.42
CA ILE A 362 17.93 31.18 -43.66
C ILE A 362 17.22 30.23 -44.64
N LYS A 363 17.18 28.95 -44.36
CA LYS A 363 16.41 27.99 -45.15
C LYS A 363 15.29 27.34 -44.31
N VAL A 364 14.05 27.36 -44.83
CA VAL A 364 12.89 26.74 -44.19
C VAL A 364 12.38 25.61 -45.05
N ILE A 365 12.40 24.36 -44.49
CA ILE A 365 11.97 23.13 -45.16
C ILE A 365 10.78 22.57 -44.39
N LEU A 366 9.62 22.51 -45.04
CA LEU A 366 8.41 21.89 -44.50
C LEU A 366 8.04 20.66 -45.31
N LYS A 367 7.93 19.50 -44.64
CA LYS A 367 7.47 18.24 -45.21
C LYS A 367 6.42 17.61 -44.28
N ASN A 368 5.85 16.47 -44.65
CA ASN A 368 4.85 15.84 -43.81
C ASN A 368 5.40 15.57 -42.36
N GLN A 369 4.81 16.25 -41.39
CA GLN A 369 5.16 16.19 -39.95
C GLN A 369 6.66 16.46 -39.65
N TYR A 370 7.31 17.28 -40.49
CA TYR A 370 8.70 17.66 -40.37
C TYR A 370 8.89 19.12 -40.77
N LEU A 371 9.46 19.92 -39.88
CA LEU A 371 9.83 21.31 -40.13
C LEU A 371 11.31 21.48 -39.75
N GLU A 372 12.14 21.98 -40.66
CA GLU A 372 13.52 22.37 -40.42
C GLU A 372 13.72 23.85 -40.74
N ILE A 373 14.29 24.56 -39.79
CA ILE A 373 14.68 25.98 -39.96
C ILE A 373 16.20 26.01 -39.76
N PHE A 374 16.91 26.27 -40.85
CA PHE A 374 18.36 26.32 -40.89
C PHE A 374 18.84 27.78 -41.03
N ASN A 375 19.95 28.14 -40.38
CA ASN A 375 20.71 29.33 -40.59
C ASN A 375 22.20 29.03 -40.71
N ASP A 376 22.89 29.86 -41.54
CA ASP A 376 24.33 29.75 -41.83
C ASP A 376 25.23 30.44 -40.78
N GLY A 377 24.79 30.47 -39.53
CA GLY A 377 25.53 31.03 -38.41
C GLY A 377 26.52 30.12 -37.75
N GLU A 378 27.14 30.59 -36.68
CA GLU A 378 28.10 29.87 -35.88
C GLU A 378 27.49 28.57 -35.27
N PRO A 379 28.23 27.47 -35.19
CA PRO A 379 27.72 26.23 -34.58
C PRO A 379 27.42 26.41 -33.09
N ILE A 380 26.43 25.65 -32.64
CA ILE A 380 26.07 25.53 -31.21
C ILE A 380 27.10 24.74 -30.47
N ASP A 381 27.43 25.11 -29.22
CA ASP A 381 28.23 24.28 -28.35
C ASP A 381 27.55 22.93 -28.09
N ASN A 382 28.19 21.85 -28.49
CA ASN A 382 27.63 20.49 -28.42
C ASN A 382 27.72 19.84 -27.03
N SER A 383 28.19 20.52 -26.00
CA SER A 383 28.39 19.94 -24.67
C SER A 383 27.08 19.46 -24.04
N ASN A 384 25.96 20.15 -24.30
CA ASN A 384 24.63 19.74 -23.88
C ASN A 384 23.52 20.39 -24.76
N PRO A 385 23.16 19.79 -25.93
CA PRO A 385 22.15 20.38 -26.83
C PRO A 385 20.74 20.51 -26.19
N GLU A 386 20.41 19.68 -25.21
CA GLU A 386 19.11 19.71 -24.54
C GLU A 386 18.97 20.93 -23.60
N SER A 387 20.07 21.42 -23.04
CA SER A 387 20.05 22.59 -22.17
C SER A 387 19.58 23.86 -22.88
N LEU A 388 19.76 23.97 -24.20
CA LEU A 388 19.31 25.12 -25.01
C LEU A 388 17.80 25.39 -24.92
N PHE A 389 17.03 24.36 -24.60
CA PHE A 389 15.59 24.44 -24.45
C PHE A 389 15.14 24.72 -23.01
N GLN A 390 16.06 24.76 -22.06
CA GLN A 390 15.75 25.15 -20.70
C GLN A 390 15.48 26.63 -20.59
N PRO A 391 14.55 27.08 -19.75
CA PRO A 391 14.32 28.52 -19.55
C PRO A 391 15.60 29.22 -19.05
N TYR A 392 15.87 30.42 -19.58
CA TYR A 392 17.02 31.26 -19.21
C TYR A 392 18.40 30.79 -19.64
N GLU A 393 18.53 29.76 -20.44
CA GLU A 393 19.79 29.46 -21.12
C GLU A 393 20.06 30.50 -22.22
N ILE A 394 21.14 31.24 -22.05
CA ILE A 394 21.49 32.38 -22.93
C ILE A 394 22.79 32.06 -23.65
N GLY A 395 22.76 31.91 -24.97
CA GLY A 395 23.96 31.86 -25.82
C GLY A 395 24.63 33.24 -25.93
N HIS A 396 25.87 33.30 -26.51
CA HIS A 396 26.71 34.51 -26.58
C HIS A 396 26.04 35.78 -27.13
N LYS A 397 24.99 35.68 -27.95
CA LYS A 397 24.19 36.79 -28.49
C LYS A 397 22.74 36.77 -28.02
N GLY A 398 22.39 35.88 -27.07
CA GLY A 398 21.02 35.67 -26.61
C GLY A 398 20.51 36.86 -25.78
N GLN A 399 19.23 37.23 -25.94
CA GLN A 399 18.63 38.33 -25.18
C GLN A 399 17.86 37.91 -23.94
N PHE A 400 17.15 36.75 -23.95
CA PHE A 400 16.18 36.43 -22.91
C PHE A 400 16.13 34.99 -22.46
N GLY A 401 16.65 34.05 -23.23
CA GLY A 401 16.65 32.62 -22.89
C GLY A 401 15.27 31.95 -22.76
N LEU A 402 14.18 32.63 -23.14
CA LEU A 402 12.81 32.13 -23.04
C LEU A 402 12.25 31.58 -24.35
N GLY A 403 12.75 32.03 -25.50
CA GLY A 403 12.20 31.69 -26.82
C GLY A 403 12.24 30.20 -27.12
N LEU A 404 13.41 29.53 -26.92
CA LEU A 404 13.55 28.12 -27.18
C LEU A 404 12.80 27.25 -26.17
N SER A 405 12.62 27.72 -24.94
CA SER A 405 11.78 27.01 -23.95
C SER A 405 10.29 27.06 -24.31
N ILE A 406 9.84 28.17 -24.91
CA ILE A 406 8.49 28.27 -25.49
C ILE A 406 8.35 27.27 -26.65
N VAL A 407 9.33 27.20 -27.53
CA VAL A 407 9.36 26.21 -28.64
C VAL A 407 9.24 24.77 -28.08
N TYR A 408 10.07 24.40 -27.15
CA TYR A 408 10.06 23.07 -26.56
C TYR A 408 8.71 22.68 -25.94
N LYS A 409 8.15 23.58 -25.09
CA LYS A 409 6.87 23.36 -24.47
C LYS A 409 5.73 23.23 -25.46
N THR A 410 5.68 24.12 -26.48
CA THR A 410 4.65 24.08 -27.53
C THR A 410 4.74 22.79 -28.35
N VAL A 411 5.92 22.44 -28.79
CA VAL A 411 6.18 21.26 -29.62
C VAL A 411 5.81 19.96 -28.85
N THR A 412 6.25 19.86 -27.59
CA THR A 412 5.96 18.73 -26.72
C THR A 412 4.48 18.62 -26.38
N MET A 413 3.80 19.74 -26.14
CA MET A 413 2.35 19.78 -25.87
C MET A 413 1.54 19.15 -27.01
N TYR A 414 1.98 19.31 -28.27
CA TYR A 414 1.32 18.72 -29.45
C TYR A 414 1.88 17.36 -29.87
N GLY A 415 2.78 16.77 -29.07
CA GLY A 415 3.33 15.42 -29.29
C GLY A 415 4.39 15.35 -30.40
N PHE A 416 5.07 16.47 -30.66
CA PHE A 416 6.25 16.53 -31.53
C PHE A 416 7.53 16.61 -30.67
N LYS A 417 8.67 16.43 -31.33
CA LYS A 417 10.00 16.65 -30.75
C LYS A 417 10.69 17.81 -31.46
N VAL A 418 11.55 18.53 -30.74
CA VAL A 418 12.42 19.57 -31.30
C VAL A 418 13.87 19.24 -30.96
N GLU A 419 14.74 19.40 -31.95
CA GLU A 419 16.18 19.18 -31.84
C GLU A 419 16.96 20.34 -32.45
N ALA A 420 18.10 20.68 -31.85
CA ALA A 420 19.04 21.65 -32.40
C ALA A 420 20.26 20.89 -32.91
N LEU A 421 20.56 20.96 -34.20
CA LEU A 421 21.57 20.18 -34.88
C LEU A 421 22.60 21.08 -35.57
N ASN A 422 23.88 20.88 -35.29
CA ASN A 422 24.95 21.45 -36.05
C ASN A 422 25.02 20.79 -37.43
N ARG A 423 24.95 21.60 -38.47
CA ARG A 423 25.16 21.20 -39.87
C ARG A 423 26.58 21.62 -40.32
N LYS A 424 26.98 21.18 -41.52
CA LYS A 424 28.32 21.46 -42.04
C LYS A 424 28.59 22.96 -42.10
N ASP A 425 27.59 23.74 -42.47
CA ASP A 425 27.72 25.18 -42.76
C ASP A 425 26.74 26.07 -41.93
N GLY A 426 26.31 25.56 -40.76
CA GLY A 426 25.37 26.32 -39.94
C GLY A 426 24.64 25.45 -38.89
N VAL A 427 23.46 25.89 -38.46
CA VAL A 427 22.64 25.25 -37.43
C VAL A 427 21.20 25.05 -37.94
N SER A 428 20.63 23.90 -37.63
CA SER A 428 19.21 23.60 -37.88
C SER A 428 18.44 23.37 -36.61
N PHE A 429 17.27 23.97 -36.49
CA PHE A 429 16.23 23.59 -35.56
C PHE A 429 15.23 22.69 -36.28
N VAL A 430 15.02 21.48 -35.81
CA VAL A 430 14.20 20.47 -36.46
C VAL A 430 13.05 20.09 -35.56
N ILE A 431 11.81 20.23 -36.04
CA ILE A 431 10.60 19.75 -35.39
C ILE A 431 10.10 18.52 -36.16
N HIS A 432 9.89 17.42 -35.50
CA HIS A 432 9.38 16.19 -36.09
C HIS A 432 8.54 15.40 -35.11
N LYS A 433 7.75 14.46 -35.64
CA LYS A 433 6.90 13.61 -34.79
C LYS A 433 7.66 12.38 -34.31
#